data_6255fa9ee5e0f42fe7a9b967ed05ef67
#
_entry.id   6255fa9ee5e0f42fe7a9b967ed05ef67
#
_cell.length_a   1.000
_cell.length_b   1.000
_cell.length_c   1.000
_cell.angle_alpha   90.00
_cell.angle_beta   90.00
_cell.angle_gamma   90.00
#
_symmetry.space_group_name_H-M   'P 1'
#
loop_
_entity.id
_entity.type
_entity.pdbx_description
1 polymer ?
#
loop_
_entity_poly.entity_id
_entity_poly.type
_entity_poly.pdbx_seq_one_letter_code
_entity_poly.pdbx_strand_id
1 'polypeptide(L)'
;RDSSTSRGLGDVYKRQIEMTKGEYEEIGLEFETYLMDKQHSCRNKCIFCFIDQLPKGMRESLYFKDDDSRLSFLFGNYITLTNITEHEIDRIIKMHISPINVSVHTTNPELRCKMMNNRFAGDTLKYLKRFADAGITLNCQIVSCPGINDGDELVRTLTDLENLGVNMTAIVPVGLTRYRENLYPLVPYNKETAGQTIDIIEKMGDECVKKHGRRIFFPGDEFYLLAEREIPSPEFYEDFSALEDGIGMIAYLTDDVGWKLEELDADESLCHKVTIACGEGVFPYMKRIMSMINEKFPNITINTRAIKNNFFGGGVNVSGLVTGGDLIDQLRDDDLGDRLIITSSMLRFENDLFLDDVSTDDVERELGVTLVPVNNNGNDLVEAVIAGKD
;
A
#
# COMPACT_ATOMS: atom_id res chain seq x y z
N ARG A 1 8.08 40.95 10.49
CA ARG A 1 6.99 41.72 9.84
C ARG A 1 7.00 41.42 8.35
N ASP A 2 6.29 40.41 7.94
CA ASP A 2 5.87 40.29 6.55
C ASP A 2 4.42 39.80 6.54
N SER A 3 3.53 40.78 6.34
CA SER A 3 2.13 40.52 6.11
C SER A 3 1.94 40.11 4.65
N SER A 4 1.97 38.82 4.35
CA SER A 4 1.51 38.32 3.07
C SER A 4 -0.01 38.16 3.12
N THR A 5 -0.72 39.15 2.60
CA THR A 5 -2.15 39.02 2.33
C THR A 5 -2.37 38.13 1.12
N SER A 6 -2.69 36.84 1.33
CA SER A 6 -3.23 35.99 0.27
C SER A 6 -4.71 36.35 0.09
N ARG A 7 -5.07 36.90 -1.06
CA ARG A 7 -6.47 37.06 -1.48
C ARG A 7 -6.95 35.73 -2.07
N GLY A 8 -7.59 34.89 -1.25
CA GLY A 8 -8.41 33.77 -1.71
C GLY A 8 -9.83 34.28 -1.98
N LEU A 9 -10.36 34.03 -3.18
CA LEU A 9 -11.77 34.22 -3.49
C LEU A 9 -12.59 33.16 -2.75
N GLY A 10 -13.45 33.60 -1.85
CA GLY A 10 -14.58 32.81 -1.38
C GLY A 10 -14.55 32.39 0.08
N ASP A 11 -14.34 33.31 1.05
CA ASP A 11 -14.80 33.03 2.39
C ASP A 11 -15.27 34.27 3.15
N VAL A 12 -16.46 34.09 3.71
CA VAL A 12 -17.28 35.15 4.29
C VAL A 12 -16.81 35.55 5.69
N TYR A 13 -15.87 34.83 6.31
CA TYR A 13 -15.40 35.09 7.66
C TYR A 13 -13.87 34.97 7.80
N LYS A 14 -13.14 36.03 7.53
CA LYS A 14 -11.74 36.16 7.99
C LYS A 14 -11.76 36.63 9.44
N ARG A 15 -11.43 35.74 10.37
CA ARG A 15 -11.18 36.11 11.77
C ARG A 15 -9.67 36.23 11.95
N GLN A 16 -9.21 37.44 12.25
CA GLN A 16 -7.81 37.67 12.60
C GLN A 16 -7.65 37.54 14.12
N ILE A 17 -6.67 36.76 14.54
CA ILE A 17 -6.26 36.63 15.93
C ILE A 17 -4.86 37.16 16.02
N GLU A 18 -4.64 38.19 16.86
CA GLU A 18 -3.32 38.68 17.20
C GLU A 18 -2.77 37.91 18.39
N MET A 19 -1.59 37.34 18.22
CA MET A 19 -0.90 36.57 19.26
C MET A 19 0.51 37.12 19.44
N THR A 20 0.93 37.25 20.69
CA THR A 20 2.32 37.54 21.04
C THR A 20 2.96 36.27 21.56
N LYS A 21 4.06 35.83 20.95
CA LYS A 21 4.81 34.64 21.40
C LYS A 21 6.28 34.96 21.59
N GLY A 22 6.92 34.24 22.47
CA GLY A 22 8.37 34.25 22.64
C GLY A 22 9.10 33.61 21.46
N GLU A 23 10.39 33.85 21.39
CA GLU A 23 11.27 33.17 20.45
C GLU A 23 11.27 31.66 20.80
N TYR A 24 11.03 30.80 19.79
CA TYR A 24 10.87 29.33 19.92
C TYR A 24 9.61 28.84 20.66
N GLU A 25 8.69 29.70 21.02
CA GLU A 25 7.40 29.29 21.58
C GLU A 25 6.45 28.85 20.46
N GLU A 26 5.75 27.73 20.63
CA GLU A 26 4.76 27.28 19.64
C GLU A 26 3.54 28.18 19.64
N ILE A 27 2.87 28.30 18.48
CA ILE A 27 1.65 29.10 18.35
C ILE A 27 0.45 28.42 19.02
N GLY A 28 0.53 27.11 19.26
CA GLY A 28 -0.53 26.32 19.89
C GLY A 28 -1.81 26.20 19.03
N LEU A 29 -1.66 26.19 17.70
CA LEU A 29 -2.78 25.98 16.78
C LEU A 29 -2.90 24.50 16.44
N GLU A 30 -4.06 23.94 16.72
CA GLU A 30 -4.48 22.64 16.22
C GLU A 30 -5.54 22.82 15.16
N PHE A 31 -5.43 22.05 14.08
CA PHE A 31 -6.41 22.06 13.00
C PHE A 31 -7.31 20.84 13.13
N GLU A 32 -8.62 21.01 12.97
CA GLU A 32 -9.59 19.90 13.01
C GLU A 32 -9.42 18.91 11.86
N THR A 33 -8.79 19.34 10.77
CA THR A 33 -8.56 18.52 9.57
C THR A 33 -7.16 18.75 9.02
N TYR A 34 -6.61 17.74 8.34
CA TYR A 34 -5.28 17.83 7.69
C TYR A 34 -5.23 18.86 6.58
N LEU A 35 -6.36 19.16 5.95
CA LEU A 35 -6.46 20.13 4.87
C LEU A 35 -7.41 21.25 5.26
N MET A 36 -7.04 22.50 4.94
CA MET A 36 -7.87 23.67 5.23
C MET A 36 -9.02 23.88 4.25
N ASP A 37 -9.10 23.10 3.18
CA ASP A 37 -10.16 23.10 2.18
C ASP A 37 -10.47 21.69 1.69
N LYS A 38 -11.40 21.56 0.74
CA LYS A 38 -11.82 20.25 0.24
C LYS A 38 -10.68 19.52 -0.47
N GLN A 39 -10.58 18.24 -0.20
CA GLN A 39 -9.69 17.30 -0.84
C GLN A 39 -9.98 17.19 -2.34
N HIS A 40 -8.94 17.10 -3.16
CA HIS A 40 -9.06 16.90 -4.60
C HIS A 40 -9.33 15.43 -4.92
N SER A 41 -10.40 15.19 -5.66
CA SER A 41 -10.75 13.84 -6.10
C SER A 41 -10.30 13.57 -7.53
N CYS A 42 -9.79 12.37 -7.78
CA CYS A 42 -9.38 11.90 -9.09
C CYS A 42 -10.54 11.92 -10.11
N ARG A 43 -10.29 12.46 -11.30
CA ARG A 43 -11.25 12.54 -12.39
C ARG A 43 -11.03 11.49 -13.48
N ASN A 44 -10.00 10.66 -13.33
CA ASN A 44 -9.69 9.63 -14.31
C ASN A 44 -10.66 8.44 -14.21
N LYS A 45 -10.75 7.70 -15.30
CA LYS A 45 -11.47 6.43 -15.39
C LYS A 45 -10.52 5.35 -15.87
N CYS A 46 -9.46 5.12 -15.07
CA CYS A 46 -8.41 4.17 -15.42
C CYS A 46 -8.98 2.78 -15.66
N ILE A 47 -8.52 2.11 -16.73
CA ILE A 47 -8.99 0.77 -17.08
C ILE A 47 -8.75 -0.26 -15.96
N PHE A 48 -7.80 0.02 -15.07
CA PHE A 48 -7.37 -0.80 -13.93
C PHE A 48 -7.82 -0.26 -12.56
N CYS A 49 -8.61 0.82 -12.51
CA CYS A 49 -8.99 1.45 -11.24
C CYS A 49 -9.68 0.44 -10.30
N PHE A 50 -9.09 0.20 -9.13
CA PHE A 50 -9.65 -0.74 -8.16
C PHE A 50 -10.97 -0.24 -7.57
N ILE A 51 -11.09 1.09 -7.34
CA ILE A 51 -12.32 1.69 -6.78
C ILE A 51 -13.51 1.51 -7.75
N ASP A 52 -13.29 1.53 -9.06
CA ASP A 52 -14.35 1.28 -10.05
C ASP A 52 -14.82 -0.19 -10.07
N GLN A 53 -14.08 -1.09 -9.40
CA GLN A 53 -14.38 -2.51 -9.25
C GLN A 53 -14.99 -2.85 -7.88
N LEU A 54 -15.29 -1.88 -7.04
CA LEU A 54 -15.95 -2.12 -5.77
C LEU A 54 -17.44 -2.41 -6.00
N PRO A 55 -18.04 -3.34 -5.23
CA PRO A 55 -19.48 -3.58 -5.29
C PRO A 55 -20.25 -2.33 -4.86
N LYS A 56 -21.46 -2.19 -5.35
CA LYS A 56 -22.35 -1.09 -4.94
C LYS A 56 -22.88 -1.31 -3.51
N GLY A 57 -23.05 -0.23 -2.76
CA GLY A 57 -23.69 -0.27 -1.45
C GLY A 57 -22.72 -0.41 -0.28
N MET A 58 -21.41 -0.32 -0.53
CA MET A 58 -20.41 -0.18 0.54
C MET A 58 -20.45 1.26 1.10
N ARG A 59 -19.76 1.50 2.24
CA ARG A 59 -19.66 2.83 2.84
C ARG A 59 -19.06 3.85 1.87
N GLU A 60 -19.55 5.08 1.91
CA GLU A 60 -19.26 6.12 0.92
C GLU A 60 -17.76 6.46 0.83
N SER A 61 -17.03 6.39 1.95
CA SER A 61 -15.59 6.66 2.01
C SER A 61 -14.74 5.76 1.10
N LEU A 62 -15.17 4.53 0.84
CA LEU A 62 -14.45 3.60 -0.04
C LEU A 62 -14.51 3.97 -1.52
N TYR A 63 -15.48 4.79 -1.93
CA TYR A 63 -15.60 5.25 -3.33
C TYR A 63 -14.84 6.55 -3.59
N PHE A 64 -14.22 7.12 -2.57
CA PHE A 64 -13.42 8.32 -2.76
C PHE A 64 -12.12 7.98 -3.48
N LYS A 65 -11.84 8.67 -4.58
CA LYS A 65 -10.61 8.54 -5.36
C LYS A 65 -9.71 9.72 -5.04
N ASP A 66 -8.66 9.51 -4.28
CA ASP A 66 -7.69 10.56 -3.99
C ASP A 66 -6.83 10.92 -5.21
N ASP A 67 -6.56 12.21 -5.38
CA ASP A 67 -5.60 12.77 -6.35
C ASP A 67 -5.12 14.15 -5.88
N ASP A 68 -4.90 14.28 -4.57
CA ASP A 68 -4.52 15.55 -3.94
C ASP A 68 -3.00 15.61 -3.70
N SER A 69 -2.33 16.57 -4.35
CA SER A 69 -0.88 16.72 -4.23
C SER A 69 -0.38 17.00 -2.81
N ARG A 70 -1.23 17.52 -1.94
CA ARG A 70 -0.90 17.75 -0.52
C ARG A 70 -0.83 16.45 0.25
N LEU A 71 -1.71 15.49 -0.07
CA LEU A 71 -1.70 14.17 0.56
C LEU A 71 -0.54 13.31 0.06
N SER A 72 -0.04 13.58 -1.16
CA SER A 72 1.19 12.95 -1.62
C SER A 72 2.37 13.26 -0.70
N PHE A 73 2.52 14.52 -0.32
CA PHE A 73 3.58 14.96 0.59
C PHE A 73 3.32 14.54 2.05
N LEU A 74 2.07 14.65 2.53
CA LEU A 74 1.74 14.40 3.94
C LEU A 74 1.68 12.92 4.31
N PHE A 75 1.18 12.08 3.39
CA PHE A 75 0.86 10.68 3.66
C PHE A 75 1.41 9.69 2.63
N GLY A 76 2.22 10.14 1.69
CA GLY A 76 2.78 9.25 0.67
C GLY A 76 1.82 8.86 -0.46
N ASN A 77 0.62 9.46 -0.55
CA ASN A 77 -0.36 9.11 -1.57
C ASN A 77 0.17 9.38 -2.98
N TYR A 78 -0.16 8.50 -3.93
CA TYR A 78 0.23 8.65 -5.32
C TYR A 78 -0.75 9.53 -6.09
N ILE A 79 -0.25 10.56 -6.76
CA ILE A 79 -1.04 11.44 -7.62
C ILE A 79 -0.83 11.14 -9.10
N THR A 80 -1.86 11.42 -9.89
CA THR A 80 -1.83 11.17 -11.33
C THR A 80 -1.23 12.30 -12.15
N LEU A 81 -1.00 13.46 -11.56
CA LEU A 81 -0.65 14.72 -12.23
C LEU A 81 -1.71 15.24 -13.23
N THR A 82 -2.84 14.55 -13.38
CA THR A 82 -3.89 14.98 -14.33
C THR A 82 -4.87 15.98 -13.73
N ASN A 83 -4.82 16.16 -12.43
CA ASN A 83 -5.72 17.01 -11.66
C ASN A 83 -5.00 18.20 -11.01
N ILE A 84 -3.70 18.34 -11.25
CA ILE A 84 -2.85 19.40 -10.71
C ILE A 84 -2.81 20.61 -11.66
N THR A 85 -2.78 21.81 -11.12
CA THR A 85 -2.68 23.06 -11.88
C THR A 85 -1.23 23.51 -12.02
N GLU A 86 -0.94 24.33 -13.04
CA GLU A 86 0.39 24.96 -13.21
C GLU A 86 0.80 25.77 -11.95
N HIS A 87 -0.15 26.43 -11.31
CA HIS A 87 0.10 27.18 -10.07
C HIS A 87 0.54 26.26 -8.92
N GLU A 88 -0.08 25.10 -8.77
CA GLU A 88 0.30 24.10 -7.76
C GLU A 88 1.68 23.53 -8.04
N ILE A 89 2.00 23.25 -9.31
CA ILE A 89 3.34 22.79 -9.71
C ILE A 89 4.40 23.84 -9.37
N ASP A 90 4.16 25.11 -9.74
CA ASP A 90 5.07 26.19 -9.42
C ASP A 90 5.24 26.38 -7.91
N ARG A 91 4.16 26.18 -7.13
CA ARG A 91 4.19 26.24 -5.67
C ARG A 91 5.01 25.09 -5.08
N ILE A 92 4.82 23.84 -5.55
CA ILE A 92 5.58 22.66 -5.11
C ILE A 92 7.07 22.91 -5.35
N ILE A 93 7.44 23.37 -6.55
CA ILE A 93 8.82 23.67 -6.91
C ILE A 93 9.39 24.80 -6.04
N LYS A 94 8.67 25.91 -5.92
CA LYS A 94 9.11 27.09 -5.15
C LYS A 94 9.31 26.80 -3.67
N MET A 95 8.45 25.96 -3.10
CA MET A 95 8.51 25.57 -1.68
C MET A 95 9.39 24.34 -1.45
N HIS A 96 9.92 23.74 -2.52
CA HIS A 96 10.70 22.51 -2.49
C HIS A 96 9.99 21.38 -1.72
N ILE A 97 8.69 21.16 -2.01
CA ILE A 97 7.88 20.11 -1.41
C ILE A 97 8.32 18.79 -2.00
N SER A 98 8.96 17.92 -1.20
CA SER A 98 9.59 16.68 -1.61
C SER A 98 9.50 15.65 -0.48
N PRO A 99 9.28 14.35 -0.74
CA PRO A 99 9.07 13.75 -2.07
C PRO A 99 7.67 14.00 -2.65
N ILE A 100 7.50 13.74 -3.95
CA ILE A 100 6.21 13.63 -4.62
C ILE A 100 6.07 12.21 -5.19
N ASN A 101 4.98 11.56 -4.86
CA ASN A 101 4.67 10.21 -5.32
C ASN A 101 3.73 10.27 -6.54
N VAL A 102 4.11 9.64 -7.64
CA VAL A 102 3.40 9.78 -8.93
C VAL A 102 2.99 8.45 -9.52
N SER A 103 1.69 8.30 -9.79
CA SER A 103 1.13 7.21 -10.60
C SER A 103 1.46 7.43 -12.07
N VAL A 104 2.52 6.79 -12.55
CA VAL A 104 3.02 6.96 -13.93
C VAL A 104 2.34 6.01 -14.90
N HIS A 105 2.33 4.73 -14.58
CA HIS A 105 1.83 3.57 -15.33
C HIS A 105 2.54 3.32 -16.67
N THR A 106 2.85 4.35 -17.45
CA THR A 106 3.66 4.32 -18.66
C THR A 106 4.14 5.73 -19.02
N THR A 107 5.31 5.85 -19.65
CA THR A 107 5.84 7.09 -20.22
C THR A 107 5.41 7.31 -21.67
N ASN A 108 4.70 6.35 -22.28
CA ASN A 108 4.08 6.52 -23.59
C ASN A 108 2.82 7.41 -23.48
N PRO A 109 2.82 8.63 -24.05
CA PRO A 109 1.71 9.57 -23.87
C PRO A 109 0.37 9.03 -24.38
N GLU A 110 0.38 8.35 -25.53
CA GLU A 110 -0.83 7.80 -26.14
C GLU A 110 -1.40 6.64 -25.32
N LEU A 111 -0.51 5.72 -24.89
CA LEU A 111 -0.90 4.61 -24.04
C LEU A 111 -1.40 5.10 -22.68
N ARG A 112 -0.76 6.11 -22.09
CA ARG A 112 -1.19 6.70 -20.83
C ARG A 112 -2.59 7.29 -20.94
N CYS A 113 -2.89 8.01 -22.02
CA CYS A 113 -4.25 8.50 -22.29
C CYS A 113 -5.27 7.36 -22.35
N LYS A 114 -4.93 6.25 -23.02
CA LYS A 114 -5.78 5.06 -23.11
C LYS A 114 -5.97 4.40 -21.74
N MET A 115 -4.89 4.16 -20.99
CA MET A 115 -4.94 3.49 -19.69
C MET A 115 -5.72 4.29 -18.64
N MET A 116 -5.56 5.61 -18.62
CA MET A 116 -6.25 6.49 -17.66
C MET A 116 -7.62 6.95 -18.15
N ASN A 117 -7.99 6.58 -19.39
CA ASN A 117 -9.19 7.06 -20.08
C ASN A 117 -9.36 8.58 -19.96
N ASN A 118 -8.26 9.29 -20.18
CA ASN A 118 -8.15 10.74 -20.08
C ASN A 118 -7.24 11.27 -21.18
N ARG A 119 -7.82 12.02 -22.13
CA ARG A 119 -7.10 12.54 -23.30
C ARG A 119 -5.94 13.49 -22.98
N PHE A 120 -5.88 14.02 -21.75
CA PHE A 120 -4.83 14.93 -21.32
C PHE A 120 -3.71 14.24 -20.52
N ALA A 121 -3.88 12.95 -20.19
CA ALA A 121 -2.95 12.25 -19.30
C ALA A 121 -1.52 12.15 -19.88
N GLY A 122 -1.39 12.08 -21.20
CA GLY A 122 -0.08 12.08 -21.87
C GLY A 122 0.68 13.39 -21.70
N ASP A 123 -0.01 14.53 -21.80
CA ASP A 123 0.60 15.85 -21.69
C ASP A 123 1.19 16.14 -20.29
N THR A 124 0.66 15.47 -19.26
CA THR A 124 1.10 15.69 -17.88
C THR A 124 2.45 15.05 -17.56
N LEU A 125 2.95 14.14 -18.40
CA LEU A 125 4.29 13.56 -18.25
C LEU A 125 5.41 14.61 -18.25
N LYS A 126 5.19 15.77 -18.88
CA LYS A 126 6.13 16.90 -18.84
C LYS A 126 6.41 17.40 -17.42
N TYR A 127 5.47 17.20 -16.48
CA TYR A 127 5.61 17.65 -15.10
C TYR A 127 6.62 16.81 -14.31
N LEU A 128 6.79 15.52 -14.65
CA LEU A 128 7.87 14.68 -14.08
C LEU A 128 9.23 15.33 -14.30
N LYS A 129 9.48 15.78 -15.57
CA LYS A 129 10.74 16.44 -15.89
C LYS A 129 10.89 17.77 -15.15
N ARG A 130 9.83 18.56 -15.01
CA ARG A 130 9.88 19.84 -14.27
C ARG A 130 10.23 19.63 -12.80
N PHE A 131 9.68 18.62 -12.17
CA PHE A 131 10.00 18.27 -10.78
C PHE A 131 11.44 17.77 -10.66
N ALA A 132 11.88 16.87 -11.54
CA ALA A 132 13.25 16.36 -11.55
C ALA A 132 14.27 17.48 -11.77
N ASP A 133 14.05 18.37 -12.76
CA ASP A 133 14.92 19.52 -13.03
C ASP A 133 14.98 20.50 -11.85
N ALA A 134 13.94 20.54 -11.02
CA ALA A 134 13.89 21.36 -9.80
C ALA A 134 14.48 20.67 -8.55
N GLY A 135 14.98 19.44 -8.67
CA GLY A 135 15.56 18.65 -7.58
C GLY A 135 14.50 18.09 -6.60
N ILE A 136 13.24 17.96 -7.04
CA ILE A 136 12.20 17.30 -6.27
C ILE A 136 12.38 15.78 -6.41
N THR A 137 12.43 15.08 -5.27
CA THR A 137 12.48 13.61 -5.23
C THR A 137 11.17 13.03 -5.76
N LEU A 138 11.28 12.15 -6.75
CA LEU A 138 10.13 11.49 -7.37
C LEU A 138 10.12 10.01 -7.01
N ASN A 139 9.05 9.56 -6.38
CA ASN A 139 8.72 8.14 -6.26
C ASN A 139 7.61 7.84 -7.26
N CYS A 140 7.77 6.77 -8.02
CA CYS A 140 6.84 6.42 -9.08
C CYS A 140 6.15 5.08 -8.81
N GLN A 141 4.92 4.95 -9.31
CA GLN A 141 4.20 3.68 -9.24
C GLN A 141 3.67 3.31 -10.62
N ILE A 142 3.76 2.03 -10.94
CA ILE A 142 3.23 1.42 -12.15
C ILE A 142 2.29 0.29 -11.77
N VAL A 143 1.00 0.44 -12.07
CA VAL A 143 0.09 -0.70 -12.10
C VAL A 143 0.29 -1.40 -13.44
N SER A 144 0.88 -2.59 -13.41
CA SER A 144 1.19 -3.37 -14.61
C SER A 144 0.00 -4.22 -15.02
N CYS A 145 -0.37 -4.14 -16.29
CA CYS A 145 -1.50 -4.82 -16.90
C CYS A 145 -1.00 -5.71 -18.05
N PRO A 146 -1.14 -7.05 -17.98
CA PRO A 146 -0.66 -7.96 -19.02
C PRO A 146 -1.18 -7.60 -20.42
N GLY A 147 -0.25 -7.54 -21.39
CA GLY A 147 -0.55 -7.20 -22.79
C GLY A 147 -0.86 -5.73 -23.04
N ILE A 148 -0.65 -4.85 -22.08
CA ILE A 148 -0.92 -3.41 -22.20
C ILE A 148 0.33 -2.57 -21.94
N ASN A 149 0.89 -2.61 -20.73
CA ASN A 149 2.08 -1.84 -20.34
C ASN A 149 3.18 -2.71 -19.73
N ASP A 150 3.14 -4.01 -19.95
CA ASP A 150 4.17 -4.98 -19.66
C ASP A 150 5.18 -5.14 -20.81
N GLY A 151 6.08 -6.10 -20.72
CA GLY A 151 7.06 -6.42 -21.77
C GLY A 151 7.89 -5.21 -22.22
N ASP A 152 7.97 -4.98 -23.54
CA ASP A 152 8.78 -3.90 -24.14
C ASP A 152 8.33 -2.50 -23.69
N GLU A 153 7.03 -2.32 -23.43
CA GLU A 153 6.50 -1.04 -22.95
C GLU A 153 6.96 -0.76 -21.51
N LEU A 154 7.04 -1.80 -20.68
CA LEU A 154 7.60 -1.68 -19.33
C LEU A 154 9.09 -1.32 -19.41
N VAL A 155 9.89 -2.04 -20.23
CA VAL A 155 11.31 -1.72 -20.44
C VAL A 155 11.51 -0.27 -20.86
N ARG A 156 10.71 0.22 -21.81
CA ARG A 156 10.71 1.63 -22.24
C ARG A 156 10.43 2.56 -21.06
N THR A 157 9.37 2.31 -20.32
CA THR A 157 8.95 3.17 -19.21
C THR A 157 10.02 3.22 -18.12
N LEU A 158 10.60 2.08 -17.74
CA LEU A 158 11.67 2.02 -16.73
C LEU A 158 12.95 2.75 -17.22
N THR A 159 13.29 2.62 -18.50
CA THR A 159 14.42 3.34 -19.11
C THR A 159 14.20 4.86 -19.05
N ASP A 160 13.02 5.33 -19.39
CA ASP A 160 12.69 6.75 -19.32
C ASP A 160 12.74 7.29 -17.88
N LEU A 161 12.24 6.52 -16.92
CA LEU A 161 12.29 6.89 -15.49
C LEU A 161 13.71 6.88 -14.92
N GLU A 162 14.55 5.90 -15.31
CA GLU A 162 15.98 5.92 -14.95
C GLU A 162 16.68 7.17 -15.48
N ASN A 163 16.47 7.51 -16.77
CA ASN A 163 17.04 8.71 -17.38
C ASN A 163 16.54 10.02 -16.76
N LEU A 164 15.34 10.01 -16.21
CA LEU A 164 14.77 11.13 -15.48
C LEU A 164 15.36 11.29 -14.08
N GLY A 165 16.02 10.26 -13.54
CA GLY A 165 16.62 10.26 -12.21
C GLY A 165 15.60 10.13 -11.09
N VAL A 166 14.54 9.33 -11.28
CA VAL A 166 13.57 9.06 -10.21
C VAL A 166 14.23 8.35 -9.03
N ASN A 167 13.69 8.57 -7.84
CA ASN A 167 14.22 7.96 -6.63
C ASN A 167 13.92 6.47 -6.57
N MET A 168 12.67 6.08 -6.76
CA MET A 168 12.25 4.69 -6.77
C MET A 168 11.00 4.51 -7.64
N THR A 169 10.76 3.30 -8.09
CA THR A 169 9.53 2.93 -8.79
C THR A 169 9.02 1.59 -8.28
N ALA A 170 7.80 1.63 -7.74
CA ALA A 170 7.03 0.46 -7.36
C ALA A 170 6.26 -0.08 -8.57
N ILE A 171 6.45 -1.34 -8.92
CA ILE A 171 5.70 -2.00 -9.99
C ILE A 171 4.82 -3.08 -9.36
N VAL A 172 3.50 -2.90 -9.45
CA VAL A 172 2.52 -3.81 -8.84
C VAL A 172 1.61 -4.43 -9.90
N PRO A 173 1.18 -5.68 -9.75
CA PRO A 173 0.25 -6.28 -10.69
C PRO A 173 -1.13 -5.66 -10.55
N VAL A 174 -1.89 -5.67 -11.64
CA VAL A 174 -3.29 -5.23 -11.62
C VAL A 174 -4.15 -6.18 -10.79
N GLY A 175 -4.81 -5.64 -9.77
CA GLY A 175 -5.83 -6.36 -8.99
C GLY A 175 -7.17 -6.39 -9.73
N LEU A 176 -7.75 -7.58 -9.89
CA LEU A 176 -9.02 -7.77 -10.58
C LEU A 176 -10.05 -8.43 -9.65
N THR A 177 -11.15 -7.74 -9.40
CA THR A 177 -12.29 -8.28 -8.65
C THR A 177 -13.32 -8.92 -9.60
N ARG A 178 -14.29 -9.64 -9.03
CA ARG A 178 -15.42 -10.17 -9.80
C ARG A 178 -16.43 -9.10 -10.27
N TYR A 179 -16.35 -7.89 -9.74
CA TYR A 179 -17.28 -6.78 -10.03
C TYR A 179 -16.82 -5.93 -11.22
N ARG A 180 -16.50 -6.60 -12.34
CA ARG A 180 -15.96 -5.95 -13.52
C ARG A 180 -16.96 -5.86 -14.69
N GLU A 181 -18.24 -6.00 -14.42
CA GLU A 181 -19.26 -5.84 -15.46
C GLU A 181 -19.20 -4.44 -16.10
N ASN A 182 -19.14 -4.41 -17.43
CA ASN A 182 -19.02 -3.19 -18.23
C ASN A 182 -17.72 -2.36 -18.03
N LEU A 183 -16.70 -2.90 -17.34
CA LEU A 183 -15.38 -2.30 -17.31
C LEU A 183 -14.50 -2.83 -18.44
N TYR A 184 -13.41 -2.12 -18.73
CA TYR A 184 -12.45 -2.53 -19.75
C TYR A 184 -11.94 -3.95 -19.47
N PRO A 185 -11.95 -4.86 -20.48
CA PRO A 185 -11.51 -6.23 -20.26
C PRO A 185 -9.99 -6.30 -20.03
N LEU A 186 -9.61 -6.66 -18.81
CA LEU A 186 -8.23 -6.91 -18.43
C LEU A 186 -8.02 -8.39 -18.17
N VAL A 187 -6.80 -8.86 -18.40
CA VAL A 187 -6.37 -10.21 -18.11
C VAL A 187 -5.55 -10.21 -16.82
N PRO A 188 -5.78 -11.11 -15.86
CA PRO A 188 -4.94 -11.23 -14.68
C PRO A 188 -3.55 -11.77 -15.03
N TYR A 189 -2.56 -11.46 -14.21
CA TYR A 189 -1.28 -12.14 -14.26
C TYR A 189 -1.46 -13.63 -13.94
N ASN A 190 -0.65 -14.46 -14.59
CA ASN A 190 -0.47 -15.86 -14.26
C ASN A 190 1.00 -16.12 -13.89
N LYS A 191 1.33 -17.34 -13.50
CA LYS A 191 2.67 -17.72 -13.08
C LYS A 191 3.75 -17.35 -14.10
N GLU A 192 3.50 -17.61 -15.38
CA GLU A 192 4.47 -17.34 -16.46
C GLU A 192 4.66 -15.84 -16.71
N THR A 193 3.55 -15.10 -16.90
CA THR A 193 3.61 -13.67 -17.17
C THR A 193 4.13 -12.87 -15.98
N ALA A 194 3.81 -13.26 -14.75
CA ALA A 194 4.38 -12.68 -13.54
C ALA A 194 5.91 -12.91 -13.49
N GLY A 195 6.35 -14.14 -13.77
CA GLY A 195 7.78 -14.46 -13.82
C GLY A 195 8.55 -13.65 -14.87
N GLN A 196 7.99 -13.49 -16.08
CA GLN A 196 8.58 -12.66 -17.13
C GLN A 196 8.69 -11.18 -16.72
N THR A 197 7.68 -10.67 -16.02
CA THR A 197 7.69 -9.29 -15.52
C THR A 197 8.74 -9.09 -14.42
N ILE A 198 8.86 -10.04 -13.48
CA ILE A 198 9.93 -10.03 -12.47
C ILE A 198 11.30 -9.98 -13.15
N ASP A 199 11.55 -10.86 -14.15
CA ASP A 199 12.84 -10.93 -14.85
C ASP A 199 13.23 -9.58 -15.49
N ILE A 200 12.25 -8.84 -16.04
CA ILE A 200 12.48 -7.50 -16.59
C ILE A 200 12.84 -6.52 -15.48
N ILE A 201 12.05 -6.47 -14.41
CA ILE A 201 12.21 -5.48 -13.33
C ILE A 201 13.55 -5.72 -12.60
N GLU A 202 13.85 -6.98 -12.24
CA GLU A 202 15.08 -7.33 -11.56
C GLU A 202 16.31 -7.02 -12.42
N LYS A 203 16.29 -7.38 -13.70
CA LYS A 203 17.39 -7.08 -14.63
C LYS A 203 17.68 -5.59 -14.69
N MET A 204 16.64 -4.77 -14.86
CA MET A 204 16.79 -3.32 -14.93
C MET A 204 17.20 -2.72 -13.57
N GLY A 205 16.68 -3.25 -12.47
CA GLY A 205 17.10 -2.88 -11.12
C GLY A 205 18.57 -3.19 -10.87
N ASP A 206 19.04 -4.37 -11.28
CA ASP A 206 20.46 -4.76 -11.17
C ASP A 206 21.39 -3.89 -12.03
N GLU A 207 20.90 -3.44 -13.19
CA GLU A 207 21.64 -2.48 -14.02
C GLU A 207 21.73 -1.12 -13.32
N CYS A 208 20.67 -0.68 -12.63
CA CYS A 208 20.70 0.54 -11.82
C CYS A 208 21.68 0.42 -10.65
N VAL A 209 21.73 -0.71 -9.95
CA VAL A 209 22.72 -0.95 -8.88
C VAL A 209 24.14 -0.80 -9.42
N LYS A 210 24.44 -1.36 -10.61
CA LYS A 210 25.77 -1.23 -11.24
C LYS A 210 26.12 0.20 -11.66
N LYS A 211 25.14 0.97 -12.15
CA LYS A 211 25.33 2.34 -12.67
C LYS A 211 25.31 3.40 -11.57
N HIS A 212 24.42 3.24 -10.60
CA HIS A 212 24.07 4.28 -9.63
C HIS A 212 24.36 3.88 -8.18
N GLY A 213 24.78 2.63 -7.93
CA GLY A 213 25.05 2.09 -6.59
C GLY A 213 23.79 1.82 -5.76
N ARG A 214 22.60 1.85 -6.37
CA ARG A 214 21.31 1.60 -5.69
C ARG A 214 20.28 1.04 -6.66
N ARG A 215 19.30 0.33 -6.12
CA ARG A 215 18.14 -0.16 -6.85
C ARG A 215 17.10 0.95 -7.00
N ILE A 216 16.48 1.04 -8.18
CA ILE A 216 15.44 2.04 -8.48
C ILE A 216 14.10 1.34 -8.73
N PHE A 217 14.11 0.11 -9.22
CA PHE A 217 12.92 -0.62 -9.66
C PHE A 217 12.67 -1.84 -8.78
N PHE A 218 11.45 -1.92 -8.25
CA PHE A 218 11.06 -2.98 -7.32
C PHE A 218 9.74 -3.61 -7.75
N PRO A 219 9.70 -4.95 -7.96
CA PRO A 219 8.44 -5.65 -8.14
C PRO A 219 7.75 -5.84 -6.81
N GLY A 220 6.42 -5.72 -6.80
CA GLY A 220 5.61 -6.01 -5.62
C GLY A 220 5.69 -7.48 -5.22
N ASP A 221 5.56 -7.76 -3.93
CA ASP A 221 5.58 -9.13 -3.37
C ASP A 221 4.58 -10.03 -4.07
N GLU A 222 3.42 -9.49 -4.46
CA GLU A 222 2.38 -10.23 -5.18
C GLU A 222 2.88 -10.85 -6.50
N PHE A 223 3.82 -10.22 -7.21
CA PHE A 223 4.40 -10.83 -8.40
C PHE A 223 5.14 -12.12 -8.07
N TYR A 224 5.93 -12.15 -6.99
CA TYR A 224 6.65 -13.36 -6.57
C TYR A 224 5.68 -14.46 -6.14
N LEU A 225 4.62 -14.10 -5.42
CA LEU A 225 3.57 -15.04 -5.01
C LEU A 225 2.87 -15.64 -6.23
N LEU A 226 2.50 -14.83 -7.22
CA LEU A 226 1.87 -15.28 -8.46
C LEU A 226 2.81 -16.14 -9.32
N ALA A 227 4.10 -15.81 -9.35
CA ALA A 227 5.11 -16.57 -10.08
C ALA A 227 5.56 -17.84 -9.33
N GLU A 228 5.10 -18.05 -8.09
CA GLU A 228 5.59 -19.10 -7.19
C GLU A 228 7.12 -19.05 -7.04
N ARG A 229 7.69 -17.85 -6.95
CA ARG A 229 9.11 -17.61 -6.69
C ARG A 229 9.33 -17.21 -5.24
N GLU A 230 10.50 -17.51 -4.70
CA GLU A 230 10.89 -17.04 -3.37
C GLU A 230 11.00 -15.51 -3.35
N ILE A 231 10.56 -14.91 -2.26
CA ILE A 231 10.74 -13.48 -1.98
C ILE A 231 12.25 -13.20 -1.81
N PRO A 232 12.79 -12.15 -2.42
CA PRO A 232 14.17 -11.73 -2.22
C PRO A 232 14.52 -11.49 -0.74
N SER A 233 15.82 -11.57 -0.42
CA SER A 233 16.30 -11.26 0.93
C SER A 233 16.14 -9.76 1.26
N PRO A 234 16.19 -9.37 2.55
CA PRO A 234 16.05 -7.97 2.98
C PRO A 234 16.94 -6.98 2.26
N GLU A 235 18.19 -7.37 1.92
CA GLU A 235 19.17 -6.51 1.26
C GLU A 235 18.72 -6.07 -0.14
N PHE A 236 17.86 -6.85 -0.81
CA PHE A 236 17.30 -6.48 -2.11
C PHE A 236 16.46 -5.21 -2.05
N TYR A 237 15.79 -4.98 -0.92
CA TYR A 237 14.84 -3.88 -0.72
C TYR A 237 15.48 -2.61 -0.14
N GLU A 238 16.80 -2.63 0.10
CA GLU A 238 17.57 -1.50 0.65
C GLU A 238 16.98 -0.99 1.98
N ASP A 239 16.36 0.19 1.98
CA ASP A 239 15.76 0.83 3.17
C ASP A 239 14.26 0.53 3.35
N PHE A 240 13.70 -0.37 2.57
CA PHE A 240 12.27 -0.70 2.59
C PHE A 240 11.32 0.52 2.39
N SER A 241 11.74 1.51 1.62
CA SER A 241 10.99 2.76 1.42
C SER A 241 9.65 2.60 0.70
N ALA A 242 9.32 1.40 0.20
CA ALA A 242 8.11 1.10 -0.56
C ALA A 242 7.18 0.07 0.10
N LEU A 243 7.28 -0.14 1.42
CA LEU A 243 6.43 -1.11 2.15
C LEU A 243 4.93 -0.85 1.94
N GLU A 244 4.50 0.40 1.95
CA GLU A 244 3.10 0.79 1.75
C GLU A 244 2.55 0.40 0.35
N ASP A 245 3.44 0.17 -0.62
CA ASP A 245 3.10 -0.32 -1.95
C ASP A 245 3.04 -1.86 -2.04
N GLY A 246 3.25 -2.57 -0.94
CA GLY A 246 3.33 -4.04 -0.92
C GLY A 246 4.64 -4.57 -1.49
N ILE A 247 5.74 -3.85 -1.28
CA ILE A 247 7.07 -4.22 -1.74
C ILE A 247 7.97 -4.55 -0.55
N GLY A 248 8.42 -5.79 -0.47
CA GLY A 248 9.31 -6.25 0.59
C GLY A 248 8.63 -6.46 1.94
N MET A 249 7.29 -6.38 2.02
CA MET A 249 6.57 -6.56 3.29
C MET A 249 6.83 -7.93 3.91
N ILE A 250 6.87 -8.98 3.08
CA ILE A 250 7.10 -10.37 3.56
C ILE A 250 8.53 -10.52 4.06
N ALA A 251 9.51 -9.95 3.34
CA ALA A 251 10.90 -9.97 3.74
C ALA A 251 11.10 -9.19 5.05
N TYR A 252 10.56 -7.97 5.13
CA TYR A 252 10.60 -7.13 6.32
C TYR A 252 9.99 -7.82 7.55
N LEU A 253 8.77 -8.36 7.42
CA LEU A 253 8.09 -9.05 8.52
C LEU A 253 8.90 -10.27 8.99
N THR A 254 9.46 -11.04 8.05
CA THR A 254 10.25 -12.24 8.38
C THR A 254 11.53 -11.86 9.13
N ASP A 255 12.23 -10.84 8.68
CA ASP A 255 13.47 -10.34 9.28
C ASP A 255 13.20 -9.76 10.67
N ASP A 256 12.18 -8.91 10.81
CA ASP A 256 11.77 -8.27 12.05
C ASP A 256 11.32 -9.27 13.11
N VAL A 257 10.62 -10.34 12.72
CA VAL A 257 10.32 -11.48 13.61
C VAL A 257 11.61 -12.16 14.05
N GLY A 258 12.57 -12.36 13.15
CA GLY A 258 13.88 -12.93 13.50
C GLY A 258 14.59 -12.11 14.56
N TRP A 259 14.71 -10.81 14.38
CA TRP A 259 15.28 -9.87 15.34
C TRP A 259 14.57 -9.92 16.69
N LYS A 260 13.24 -9.87 16.69
CA LYS A 260 12.46 -9.94 17.94
C LYS A 260 12.70 -11.25 18.68
N LEU A 261 12.78 -12.37 17.96
CA LEU A 261 13.04 -13.67 18.57
C LEU A 261 14.46 -13.77 19.15
N GLU A 262 15.45 -13.09 18.58
CA GLU A 262 16.81 -13.04 19.15
C GLU A 262 16.85 -12.28 20.49
N GLU A 263 16.01 -11.26 20.68
CA GLU A 263 15.92 -10.47 21.91
C GLU A 263 15.24 -11.22 23.07
N LEU A 264 14.40 -12.21 22.78
CA LEU A 264 13.61 -12.91 23.79
C LEU A 264 14.33 -14.16 24.29
N ASP A 265 14.15 -14.49 25.57
CA ASP A 265 14.51 -15.79 26.10
C ASP A 265 13.40 -16.82 25.81
N ALA A 266 13.78 -18.07 25.58
CA ALA A 266 12.82 -19.14 25.43
C ALA A 266 12.06 -19.36 26.77
N ASP A 267 10.74 -19.51 26.69
CA ASP A 267 9.89 -19.77 27.85
C ASP A 267 8.95 -20.98 27.56
N GLU A 268 9.33 -22.13 28.10
CA GLU A 268 8.55 -23.35 27.99
C GLU A 268 7.30 -23.36 28.89
N SER A 269 7.11 -22.38 29.75
CA SER A 269 5.91 -22.26 30.58
C SER A 269 4.71 -21.71 29.83
N LEU A 270 4.94 -21.03 28.69
CA LEU A 270 3.90 -20.50 27.83
C LEU A 270 3.17 -21.65 27.12
N CYS A 271 1.97 -21.93 27.55
CA CYS A 271 1.14 -23.02 27.04
C CYS A 271 -0.28 -22.54 26.77
N HIS A 272 -0.55 -22.16 25.54
CA HIS A 272 -1.85 -21.70 25.08
C HIS A 272 -2.01 -21.94 23.58
N LYS A 273 -3.18 -21.63 23.04
CA LYS A 273 -3.51 -21.84 21.64
C LYS A 273 -3.95 -20.55 20.99
N VAL A 274 -3.35 -20.22 19.84
CA VAL A 274 -3.71 -19.05 19.05
C VAL A 274 -3.95 -19.45 17.59
N THR A 275 -4.78 -18.67 16.91
CA THR A 275 -4.99 -18.81 15.45
C THR A 275 -4.61 -17.51 14.77
N ILE A 276 -3.87 -17.61 13.65
CA ILE A 276 -3.54 -16.49 12.77
C ILE A 276 -4.26 -16.68 11.46
N ALA A 277 -5.03 -15.67 11.04
CA ALA A 277 -5.70 -15.64 9.75
C ALA A 277 -5.03 -14.64 8.80
N CYS A 278 -4.77 -15.08 7.58
CA CYS A 278 -4.16 -14.26 6.53
C CYS A 278 -4.75 -14.58 5.16
N GLY A 279 -4.53 -13.73 4.16
CA GLY A 279 -4.91 -14.03 2.79
C GLY A 279 -4.17 -15.23 2.21
N GLU A 280 -4.75 -15.87 1.19
CA GLU A 280 -4.18 -17.08 0.57
C GLU A 280 -2.75 -16.85 0.03
N GLY A 281 -2.48 -15.65 -0.51
CA GLY A 281 -1.18 -15.34 -1.12
C GLY A 281 -0.01 -15.45 -0.16
N VAL A 282 -0.11 -14.86 1.02
CA VAL A 282 0.97 -14.85 2.02
C VAL A 282 1.02 -16.11 2.90
N PHE A 283 0.01 -16.95 2.84
CA PHE A 283 -0.14 -18.12 3.72
C PHE A 283 1.12 -19.03 3.82
N PRO A 284 1.83 -19.38 2.72
CA PRO A 284 3.03 -20.20 2.83
C PRO A 284 4.14 -19.55 3.65
N TYR A 285 4.31 -18.23 3.53
CA TYR A 285 5.28 -17.46 4.30
C TYR A 285 4.85 -17.30 5.75
N MET A 286 3.58 -17.02 5.99
CA MET A 286 3.05 -16.94 7.36
C MET A 286 3.27 -18.25 8.13
N LYS A 287 3.10 -19.39 7.47
CA LYS A 287 3.45 -20.69 8.10
C LYS A 287 4.93 -20.81 8.47
N ARG A 288 5.83 -20.31 7.62
CA ARG A 288 7.28 -20.30 7.92
C ARG A 288 7.58 -19.39 9.12
N ILE A 289 7.00 -18.19 9.14
CA ILE A 289 7.14 -17.24 10.25
C ILE A 289 6.62 -17.86 11.55
N MET A 290 5.45 -18.50 11.52
CA MET A 290 4.90 -19.17 12.71
C MET A 290 5.77 -20.35 13.15
N SER A 291 6.43 -21.06 12.24
CA SER A 291 7.39 -22.11 12.61
C SER A 291 8.61 -21.53 13.35
N MET A 292 9.12 -20.36 12.94
CA MET A 292 10.22 -19.68 13.65
C MET A 292 9.83 -19.36 15.09
N ILE A 293 8.62 -18.83 15.30
CA ILE A 293 8.11 -18.53 16.65
C ILE A 293 7.95 -19.82 17.47
N ASN A 294 7.40 -20.87 16.86
CA ASN A 294 7.13 -22.13 17.53
C ASN A 294 8.41 -22.92 17.86
N GLU A 295 9.51 -22.76 17.12
CA GLU A 295 10.82 -23.29 17.48
C GLU A 295 11.34 -22.72 18.82
N LYS A 296 11.05 -21.47 19.10
CA LYS A 296 11.45 -20.80 20.34
C LYS A 296 10.46 -21.03 21.49
N PHE A 297 9.16 -21.11 21.18
CA PHE A 297 8.06 -21.31 22.13
C PHE A 297 7.25 -22.57 21.80
N PRO A 298 7.83 -23.77 22.03
CA PRO A 298 7.30 -25.04 21.50
C PRO A 298 5.97 -25.48 22.12
N ASN A 299 5.59 -24.93 23.27
CA ASN A 299 4.36 -25.30 23.98
C ASN A 299 3.17 -24.38 23.59
N ILE A 300 3.39 -23.37 22.76
CA ILE A 300 2.30 -22.59 22.14
C ILE A 300 1.77 -23.37 20.93
N THR A 301 0.49 -23.62 20.91
CA THR A 301 -0.15 -24.21 19.71
C THR A 301 -0.55 -23.09 18.76
N ILE A 302 0.11 -22.97 17.61
CA ILE A 302 -0.15 -21.93 16.62
C ILE A 302 -0.86 -22.54 15.40
N ASN A 303 -2.10 -22.16 15.18
CA ASN A 303 -2.84 -22.47 13.96
C ASN A 303 -2.69 -21.34 12.95
N THR A 304 -2.36 -21.65 11.71
CA THR A 304 -2.36 -20.69 10.62
C THR A 304 -3.50 -21.02 9.66
N ARG A 305 -4.32 -20.03 9.31
CA ARG A 305 -5.47 -20.18 8.41
C ARG A 305 -5.34 -19.26 7.21
N ALA A 306 -5.44 -19.83 6.02
CA ALA A 306 -5.60 -19.09 4.78
C ALA A 306 -7.07 -18.76 4.59
N ILE A 307 -7.38 -17.49 4.39
CA ILE A 307 -8.73 -17.02 4.14
C ILE A 307 -8.86 -16.67 2.66
N LYS A 308 -9.76 -17.38 1.99
CA LYS A 308 -10.10 -17.10 0.60
C LYS A 308 -10.98 -15.87 0.52
N ASN A 309 -10.61 -14.93 -0.33
CA ASN A 309 -11.43 -13.74 -0.55
C ASN A 309 -12.60 -14.07 -1.49
N ASN A 310 -13.74 -14.45 -0.90
CA ASN A 310 -14.97 -14.71 -1.67
C ASN A 310 -15.72 -13.40 -1.96
N PHE A 311 -15.51 -12.35 -1.16
CA PHE A 311 -16.19 -11.07 -1.32
C PHE A 311 -15.78 -10.39 -2.64
N PHE A 312 -14.49 -10.20 -2.88
CA PHE A 312 -13.99 -9.59 -4.13
C PHE A 312 -13.83 -10.58 -5.28
N GLY A 313 -13.76 -11.87 -4.98
CA GLY A 313 -13.56 -12.93 -5.98
C GLY A 313 -12.11 -13.40 -6.08
N GLY A 314 -11.93 -14.56 -6.71
CA GLY A 314 -10.73 -15.38 -6.65
C GLY A 314 -9.43 -14.83 -7.26
N GLY A 315 -9.42 -13.61 -7.79
CA GLY A 315 -8.19 -12.93 -8.22
C GLY A 315 -7.56 -12.07 -7.12
N VAL A 316 -8.25 -11.88 -5.98
CA VAL A 316 -7.79 -11.08 -4.85
C VAL A 316 -7.40 -12.02 -3.71
N ASN A 317 -6.11 -12.07 -3.37
CA ASN A 317 -5.54 -13.01 -2.39
C ASN A 317 -4.71 -12.33 -1.29
N VAL A 318 -4.64 -10.99 -1.27
CA VAL A 318 -3.90 -10.21 -0.29
C VAL A 318 -4.65 -10.11 1.04
N SER A 319 -3.94 -10.13 2.16
CA SER A 319 -4.54 -10.11 3.50
C SER A 319 -5.36 -8.83 3.76
N GLY A 320 -4.87 -7.67 3.36
CA GLY A 320 -5.55 -6.38 3.63
C GLY A 320 -6.92 -6.21 2.95
N LEU A 321 -7.32 -7.11 2.05
CA LEU A 321 -8.63 -7.10 1.40
C LEU A 321 -9.55 -8.23 1.89
N VAL A 322 -9.13 -9.03 2.87
CA VAL A 322 -9.99 -10.04 3.54
C VAL A 322 -11.09 -9.30 4.30
N THR A 323 -12.32 -9.79 4.19
CA THR A 323 -13.50 -9.18 4.82
C THR A 323 -13.89 -9.90 6.12
N GLY A 324 -14.64 -9.22 6.97
CA GLY A 324 -15.18 -9.81 8.19
C GLY A 324 -16.10 -11.00 7.91
N GLY A 325 -16.92 -10.89 6.87
CA GLY A 325 -17.79 -11.98 6.42
C GLY A 325 -17.01 -13.20 5.96
N ASP A 326 -15.90 -13.01 5.18
CA ASP A 326 -15.04 -14.11 4.76
C ASP A 326 -14.35 -14.81 5.94
N LEU A 327 -13.95 -14.05 6.99
CA LEU A 327 -13.41 -14.62 8.24
C LEU A 327 -14.44 -15.47 8.96
N ILE A 328 -15.63 -14.92 9.21
CA ILE A 328 -16.71 -15.61 9.94
C ILE A 328 -17.12 -16.89 9.23
N ASP A 329 -17.35 -16.82 7.92
CA ASP A 329 -17.83 -17.97 7.15
C ASP A 329 -16.84 -19.11 7.10
N GLN A 330 -15.52 -18.82 7.09
CA GLN A 330 -14.48 -19.82 6.93
C GLN A 330 -13.90 -20.34 8.26
N LEU A 331 -14.12 -19.62 9.36
CA LEU A 331 -13.55 -19.98 10.67
C LEU A 331 -14.58 -20.44 11.69
N ARG A 332 -15.88 -20.36 11.39
CA ARG A 332 -16.99 -20.63 12.32
C ARG A 332 -16.91 -21.98 13.02
N ASP A 333 -16.45 -23.00 12.31
CA ASP A 333 -16.39 -24.37 12.83
C ASP A 333 -14.99 -24.76 13.33
N ASP A 334 -14.04 -23.82 13.31
CA ASP A 334 -12.66 -24.06 13.73
C ASP A 334 -12.48 -23.87 15.24
N ASP A 335 -11.62 -24.68 15.84
CA ASP A 335 -11.10 -24.43 17.18
C ASP A 335 -9.97 -23.37 17.11
N LEU A 336 -10.34 -22.12 17.34
CA LEU A 336 -9.47 -20.95 17.20
C LEU A 336 -8.54 -20.74 18.40
N GLY A 337 -8.78 -21.42 19.52
CA GLY A 337 -7.99 -21.24 20.74
C GLY A 337 -8.36 -19.96 21.51
N ASP A 338 -7.38 -19.34 22.15
CA ASP A 338 -7.59 -18.21 23.05
C ASP A 338 -7.81 -16.89 22.30
N ARG A 339 -7.25 -16.73 21.11
CA ARG A 339 -7.37 -15.53 20.29
C ARG A 339 -7.22 -15.79 18.80
N LEU A 340 -7.82 -14.92 18.01
CA LEU A 340 -7.66 -14.83 16.56
C LEU A 340 -6.83 -13.59 16.21
N ILE A 341 -5.63 -13.80 15.68
CA ILE A 341 -4.71 -12.72 15.27
C ILE A 341 -4.91 -12.44 13.79
N ILE A 342 -5.07 -11.17 13.44
CA ILE A 342 -5.18 -10.68 12.06
C ILE A 342 -4.26 -9.47 11.87
N THR A 343 -3.92 -9.15 10.61
CA THR A 343 -3.26 -7.86 10.32
C THR A 343 -4.26 -6.71 10.43
N SER A 344 -3.85 -5.60 11.03
CA SER A 344 -4.64 -4.35 11.10
C SER A 344 -4.98 -3.80 9.70
N SER A 345 -4.24 -4.17 8.66
CA SER A 345 -4.54 -3.82 7.27
C SER A 345 -5.88 -4.36 6.76
N MET A 346 -6.51 -5.34 7.45
CA MET A 346 -7.87 -5.80 7.13
C MET A 346 -8.94 -4.79 7.57
N LEU A 347 -8.57 -3.85 8.46
CA LEU A 347 -9.48 -2.91 9.11
C LEU A 347 -9.25 -1.50 8.58
N ARG A 348 -10.23 -0.63 8.78
CA ARG A 348 -10.03 0.79 8.58
C ARG A 348 -9.13 1.38 9.68
N PHE A 349 -8.71 2.63 9.51
CA PHE A 349 -7.73 3.30 10.39
C PHE A 349 -8.08 3.23 11.89
N GLU A 350 -9.35 3.29 12.25
CA GLU A 350 -9.81 3.17 13.63
C GLU A 350 -9.80 1.74 14.19
N ASN A 351 -9.41 0.74 13.39
CA ASN A 351 -9.34 -0.67 13.73
C ASN A 351 -10.65 -1.31 14.23
N ASP A 352 -11.80 -0.84 13.75
CA ASP A 352 -13.13 -1.27 14.22
C ASP A 352 -14.02 -1.90 13.14
N LEU A 353 -13.73 -1.64 11.84
CA LEU A 353 -14.54 -2.11 10.71
C LEU A 353 -13.71 -2.71 9.59
N PHE A 354 -14.17 -3.85 9.07
CA PHE A 354 -13.71 -4.44 7.82
C PHE A 354 -14.25 -3.70 6.58
N LEU A 355 -13.84 -4.13 5.40
CA LEU A 355 -14.28 -3.51 4.14
C LEU A 355 -15.76 -3.71 3.85
N ASP A 356 -16.35 -4.80 4.30
CA ASP A 356 -17.77 -5.15 4.17
C ASP A 356 -18.67 -4.61 5.29
N ASP A 357 -18.16 -3.66 6.08
CA ASP A 357 -18.82 -3.03 7.22
C ASP A 357 -19.14 -3.98 8.40
N VAL A 358 -18.59 -5.20 8.39
CA VAL A 358 -18.58 -6.08 9.57
C VAL A 358 -17.65 -5.47 10.61
N SER A 359 -18.10 -5.36 11.85
CA SER A 359 -17.27 -4.85 12.95
C SER A 359 -16.37 -5.94 13.56
N THR A 360 -15.31 -5.51 14.24
CA THR A 360 -14.48 -6.41 15.06
C THR A 360 -15.33 -7.11 16.14
N ASP A 361 -16.25 -6.40 16.79
CA ASP A 361 -17.17 -6.97 17.78
C ASP A 361 -18.11 -8.03 17.17
N ASP A 362 -18.53 -7.86 15.90
CA ASP A 362 -19.33 -8.86 15.20
C ASP A 362 -18.52 -10.15 14.97
N VAL A 363 -17.26 -10.04 14.57
CA VAL A 363 -16.37 -11.19 14.38
C VAL A 363 -16.13 -11.91 15.68
N GLU A 364 -15.83 -11.21 16.79
CA GLU A 364 -15.66 -11.80 18.12
C GLU A 364 -16.92 -12.52 18.60
N ARG A 365 -18.08 -11.91 18.41
CA ARG A 365 -19.36 -12.50 18.81
C ARG A 365 -19.69 -13.75 18.02
N GLU A 366 -19.49 -13.73 16.70
CA GLU A 366 -19.84 -14.85 15.81
C GLU A 366 -18.87 -16.03 15.93
N LEU A 367 -17.58 -15.76 16.18
CA LEU A 367 -16.56 -16.78 16.32
C LEU A 367 -16.28 -17.20 17.78
N GLY A 368 -16.77 -16.43 18.76
CA GLY A 368 -16.56 -16.71 20.18
C GLY A 368 -15.10 -16.65 20.64
N VAL A 369 -14.29 -15.80 20.01
CA VAL A 369 -12.86 -15.65 20.26
C VAL A 369 -12.46 -14.18 20.28
N THR A 370 -11.49 -13.81 21.10
CA THR A 370 -10.92 -12.44 21.09
C THR A 370 -10.16 -12.19 19.80
N LEU A 371 -10.48 -11.11 19.09
CA LEU A 371 -9.80 -10.67 17.87
C LEU A 371 -8.66 -9.71 18.22
N VAL A 372 -7.47 -10.01 17.72
CA VAL A 372 -6.26 -9.21 17.98
C VAL A 372 -5.70 -8.68 16.66
N PRO A 373 -6.02 -7.45 16.27
CA PRO A 373 -5.37 -6.80 15.14
C PRO A 373 -3.92 -6.44 15.49
N VAL A 374 -2.97 -6.80 14.63
CA VAL A 374 -1.54 -6.49 14.78
C VAL A 374 -1.06 -5.66 13.60
N ASN A 375 -0.13 -4.76 13.83
CA ASN A 375 0.53 -4.05 12.75
C ASN A 375 1.43 -4.99 11.95
N ASN A 376 1.78 -4.59 10.71
CA ASN A 376 2.63 -5.38 9.84
C ASN A 376 4.12 -5.29 10.25
N ASN A 377 4.42 -5.65 11.52
CA ASN A 377 5.77 -5.71 12.05
C ASN A 377 5.94 -6.96 12.92
N GLY A 378 7.18 -7.40 13.06
CA GLY A 378 7.52 -8.63 13.79
C GLY A 378 7.32 -8.51 15.29
N ASN A 379 7.57 -7.33 15.86
CA ASN A 379 7.40 -7.11 17.29
C ASN A 379 5.96 -7.35 17.73
N ASP A 380 5.00 -6.65 17.10
CA ASP A 380 3.58 -6.78 17.44
C ASP A 380 3.07 -8.20 17.19
N LEU A 381 3.53 -8.84 16.10
CA LEU A 381 3.14 -10.21 15.76
C LEU A 381 3.64 -11.21 16.80
N VAL A 382 4.92 -11.16 17.17
CA VAL A 382 5.49 -12.07 18.17
C VAL A 382 4.83 -11.85 19.52
N GLU A 383 4.66 -10.59 19.94
CA GLU A 383 4.00 -10.26 21.22
C GLU A 383 2.56 -10.78 21.26
N ALA A 384 1.80 -10.63 20.17
CA ALA A 384 0.42 -11.16 20.09
C ALA A 384 0.36 -12.68 20.17
N VAL A 385 1.38 -13.38 19.62
CA VAL A 385 1.45 -14.86 19.67
C VAL A 385 1.83 -15.35 21.06
N ILE A 386 2.81 -14.73 21.73
CA ILE A 386 3.31 -15.19 23.04
C ILE A 386 2.48 -14.69 24.22
N ALA A 387 1.68 -13.65 24.05
CA ALA A 387 0.83 -13.14 25.13
C ALA A 387 -0.15 -14.23 25.57
N GLY A 388 -0.13 -14.52 26.87
CA GLY A 388 -1.07 -15.43 27.52
C GLY A 388 -2.49 -14.86 27.55
N LYS A 389 -3.43 -15.63 28.07
CA LYS A 389 -4.77 -15.16 28.42
C LYS A 389 -4.66 -14.20 29.60
N ASP A 390 -5.16 -12.97 29.49
CA ASP A 390 -5.31 -12.03 30.59
C ASP A 390 -6.32 -12.54 31.63
#